data_a0529c1b1d45f1bd6de8fa88b7e1d669
#
_entry.id   a0529c1b1d45f1bd6de8fa88b7e1d669
#
_cell.length_a   1.000
_cell.length_b   1.000
_cell.length_c   1.000
_cell.angle_alpha   90.00
_cell.angle_beta   90.00
_cell.angle_gamma   90.00
#
_symmetry.space_group_name_H-M   'P 1'
#
loop_
_entity.id
_entity.type
_entity.pdbx_description
1 polymer ?
#
loop_
_entity_poly.entity_id
_entity_poly.type
_entity_poly.pdbx_seq_one_letter_code
_entity_poly.pdbx_strand_id
1 'polypeptide(L)'
;MRVKSWQKTELSKVLQERNEKNIGGYVVCSVSVSQGVVNQIEYLGRSFAAKETTHYNVVKYGDIIYTKSPTGDFPYGIVKRSCIKKSVAVSPLYGVYKPICDSIGVILHFYFMQPSNAFNYLHPLIQKGAKNTINITNERFLKNSIPLPKAENEAIYIANTLISIQKKIDMEKKMLRSYEKEKQYLLSKMFI
;
A
#
# COMPACT_ATOMS: atom_id res chain seq x y z
N MET A 1 6.46 -5.51 25.59
CA MET A 1 5.25 -6.18 26.09
C MET A 1 4.79 -7.18 25.05
N ARG A 2 4.86 -8.51 25.27
CA ARG A 2 4.27 -9.50 24.34
C ARG A 2 2.77 -9.47 24.56
N VAL A 3 2.02 -9.01 23.56
CA VAL A 3 0.56 -9.08 23.58
C VAL A 3 0.18 -10.55 23.43
N LYS A 4 -0.26 -11.20 24.51
CA LYS A 4 -0.61 -12.63 24.55
C LYS A 4 -1.76 -13.04 23.59
N SER A 5 -2.45 -12.06 23.00
CA SER A 5 -3.58 -12.25 22.09
C SER A 5 -3.22 -12.33 20.61
N TRP A 6 -1.93 -12.14 20.24
CA TRP A 6 -1.50 -12.16 18.85
C TRP A 6 -0.96 -13.52 18.44
N GLN A 7 -1.26 -13.92 17.20
CA GLN A 7 -0.78 -15.18 16.62
C GLN A 7 -0.07 -14.94 15.29
N LYS A 8 0.93 -15.76 15.00
CA LYS A 8 1.57 -15.81 13.69
C LYS A 8 0.58 -16.39 12.68
N THR A 9 0.14 -15.55 11.75
CA THR A 9 -0.91 -15.88 10.77
C THR A 9 -0.33 -15.78 9.36
N GLU A 10 -0.48 -16.85 8.58
CA GLU A 10 -0.13 -16.88 7.17
C GLU A 10 -1.07 -15.96 6.38
N LEU A 11 -0.53 -15.15 5.45
CA LEU A 11 -1.35 -14.19 4.72
C LEU A 11 -2.40 -14.84 3.82
N SER A 12 -2.20 -16.06 3.35
CA SER A 12 -3.20 -16.84 2.61
C SER A 12 -4.51 -17.04 3.38
N LYS A 13 -4.48 -16.98 4.73
CA LYS A 13 -5.66 -17.12 5.58
C LYS A 13 -6.47 -15.81 5.69
N VAL A 14 -5.88 -14.68 5.37
CA VAL A 14 -6.47 -13.34 5.57
C VAL A 14 -6.51 -12.48 4.30
N LEU A 15 -5.87 -12.93 3.23
CA LEU A 15 -5.85 -12.29 1.91
C LEU A 15 -6.23 -13.29 0.83
N GLN A 16 -7.04 -12.84 -0.12
CA GLN A 16 -7.38 -13.57 -1.33
C GLN A 16 -6.88 -12.78 -2.55
N GLU A 17 -6.18 -13.43 -3.48
CA GLU A 17 -5.77 -12.79 -4.73
C GLU A 17 -6.99 -12.34 -5.55
N ARG A 18 -6.93 -11.09 -6.04
CA ARG A 18 -7.95 -10.54 -6.93
C ARG A 18 -7.52 -10.74 -8.39
N ASN A 19 -8.21 -11.61 -9.11
CA ASN A 19 -7.91 -11.93 -10.50
C ASN A 19 -8.79 -11.15 -11.52
N GLU A 20 -9.36 -10.00 -11.09
CA GLU A 20 -10.21 -9.16 -11.93
C GLU A 20 -9.37 -8.33 -12.88
N LYS A 21 -9.70 -8.36 -14.18
CA LYS A 21 -8.98 -7.63 -15.23
C LYS A 21 -9.74 -6.37 -15.66
N ASN A 22 -8.99 -5.39 -16.16
CA ASN A 22 -9.48 -4.05 -16.51
C ASN A 22 -10.30 -4.02 -17.83
N ILE A 23 -11.27 -4.91 -17.96
CA ILE A 23 -12.19 -4.92 -19.11
C ILE A 23 -13.07 -3.65 -19.11
N GLY A 24 -13.35 -3.10 -17.92
CA GLY A 24 -14.17 -1.89 -17.73
C GLY A 24 -13.47 -0.57 -18.04
N GLY A 25 -12.20 -0.56 -18.48
CA GLY A 25 -11.47 0.65 -18.86
C GLY A 25 -11.18 1.60 -17.69
N TYR A 26 -10.98 1.10 -16.49
CA TYR A 26 -10.64 1.92 -15.31
C TYR A 26 -9.31 2.66 -15.50
N VAL A 27 -9.22 3.83 -14.86
CA VAL A 27 -8.04 4.69 -14.89
C VAL A 27 -6.82 3.95 -14.32
N VAL A 28 -5.69 4.06 -15.03
CA VAL A 28 -4.44 3.43 -14.62
C VAL A 28 -3.77 4.25 -13.52
N CYS A 29 -3.43 3.56 -12.45
CA CYS A 29 -2.76 4.10 -11.28
C CYS A 29 -1.37 3.48 -11.07
N SER A 30 -0.51 4.23 -10.42
CA SER A 30 0.77 3.76 -9.86
C SER A 30 0.67 3.64 -8.34
N VAL A 31 1.69 3.05 -7.72
CA VAL A 31 1.77 2.94 -6.27
C VAL A 31 3.02 3.67 -5.78
N SER A 32 2.81 4.69 -4.94
CA SER A 32 3.85 5.51 -4.33
C SER A 32 4.12 5.08 -2.89
N VAL A 33 5.38 5.20 -2.44
CA VAL A 33 5.75 4.96 -1.04
C VAL A 33 4.99 5.88 -0.09
N SER A 34 4.92 7.18 -0.42
CA SER A 34 4.35 8.22 0.44
C SER A 34 2.85 8.41 0.30
N GLN A 35 2.31 8.28 -0.93
CA GLN A 35 0.91 8.61 -1.22
C GLN A 35 0.02 7.38 -1.46
N GLY A 36 0.60 6.17 -1.49
CA GLY A 36 -0.14 4.95 -1.80
C GLY A 36 -0.53 4.86 -3.27
N VAL A 37 -1.78 4.49 -3.57
CA VAL A 37 -2.28 4.40 -4.94
C VAL A 37 -2.59 5.80 -5.47
N VAL A 38 -1.97 6.18 -6.57
CA VAL A 38 -2.04 7.53 -7.17
C VAL A 38 -2.35 7.43 -8.66
N ASN A 39 -3.08 8.41 -9.20
CA ASN A 39 -3.27 8.52 -10.65
C ASN A 39 -1.90 8.71 -11.32
N GLN A 40 -1.60 7.89 -12.32
CA GLN A 40 -0.27 7.85 -12.94
C GLN A 40 0.05 9.17 -13.66
N ILE A 41 -0.92 9.76 -14.35
CA ILE A 41 -0.73 11.01 -15.10
C ILE A 41 -0.57 12.19 -14.15
N GLU A 42 -1.45 12.30 -13.13
CA GLU A 42 -1.39 13.40 -12.16
C GLU A 42 -0.11 13.38 -11.32
N TYR A 43 0.40 12.19 -11.01
CA TYR A 43 1.56 12.04 -10.15
C TYR A 43 2.90 12.11 -10.90
N LEU A 44 2.98 11.52 -12.11
CA LEU A 44 4.23 11.40 -12.88
C LEU A 44 4.28 12.37 -14.08
N GLY A 45 3.22 13.16 -14.31
CA GLY A 45 3.11 14.07 -15.46
C GLY A 45 2.93 13.36 -16.81
N ARG A 46 2.99 12.03 -16.85
CA ARG A 46 2.80 11.21 -18.07
C ARG A 46 2.28 9.82 -17.71
N SER A 47 1.66 9.16 -18.71
CA SER A 47 1.29 7.76 -18.59
C SER A 47 2.43 6.85 -19.04
N PHE A 48 2.70 5.82 -18.26
CA PHE A 48 3.55 4.68 -18.63
C PHE A 48 2.71 3.43 -18.95
N ALA A 49 1.39 3.57 -18.96
CA ALA A 49 0.49 2.48 -19.31
C ALA A 49 0.67 2.11 -20.79
N ALA A 50 0.49 0.83 -21.08
CA ALA A 50 0.37 0.35 -22.46
C ALA A 50 -0.85 1.00 -23.16
N LYS A 51 -0.85 1.02 -24.49
CA LYS A 51 -2.03 1.49 -25.26
C LYS A 51 -3.27 0.69 -24.91
N GLU A 52 -3.11 -0.61 -24.69
CA GLU A 52 -4.15 -1.51 -24.22
C GLU A 52 -3.91 -1.89 -22.78
N THR A 53 -4.91 -1.70 -21.93
CA THR A 53 -4.84 -1.93 -20.47
C THR A 53 -5.84 -2.96 -19.98
N THR A 54 -6.50 -3.69 -20.86
CA THR A 54 -7.49 -4.73 -20.53
C THR A 54 -6.93 -5.86 -19.69
N HIS A 55 -5.63 -6.14 -19.82
CA HIS A 55 -4.89 -7.15 -19.05
C HIS A 55 -4.40 -6.64 -17.67
N TYR A 56 -4.58 -5.34 -17.36
CA TYR A 56 -4.19 -4.77 -16.07
C TYR A 56 -5.07 -5.33 -14.95
N ASN A 57 -4.54 -5.31 -13.72
CA ASN A 57 -5.26 -5.79 -12.55
C ASN A 57 -6.15 -4.69 -11.97
N VAL A 58 -7.41 -5.03 -11.70
CA VAL A 58 -8.35 -4.11 -11.03
C VAL A 58 -8.04 -4.04 -9.54
N VAL A 59 -8.08 -2.84 -9.00
CA VAL A 59 -7.93 -2.53 -7.57
C VAL A 59 -9.19 -1.84 -7.08
N LYS A 60 -9.73 -2.31 -5.97
CA LYS A 60 -10.89 -1.71 -5.28
C LYS A 60 -10.45 -1.09 -3.94
N TYR A 61 -11.32 -0.28 -3.37
CA TYR A 61 -11.08 0.26 -2.03
C TYR A 61 -10.82 -0.88 -1.02
N GLY A 62 -9.80 -0.73 -0.22
CA GLY A 62 -9.41 -1.71 0.80
C GLY A 62 -8.44 -2.79 0.31
N ASP A 63 -8.26 -2.99 -1.00
CA ASP A 63 -7.33 -4.00 -1.51
C ASP A 63 -5.88 -3.69 -1.13
N ILE A 64 -5.12 -4.73 -0.88
CA ILE A 64 -3.67 -4.68 -0.66
C ILE A 64 -2.96 -4.90 -2.00
N ILE A 65 -2.00 -4.03 -2.32
CA ILE A 65 -1.24 -4.07 -3.56
C ILE A 65 0.24 -4.29 -3.23
N TYR A 66 0.88 -5.22 -3.92
CA TYR A 66 2.31 -5.49 -3.84
C TYR A 66 2.98 -5.22 -5.20
N THR A 67 3.93 -4.27 -5.26
CA THR A 67 4.51 -3.77 -6.53
C THR A 67 5.62 -4.65 -7.10
N LYS A 68 6.28 -5.46 -6.29
CA LYS A 68 7.41 -6.33 -6.68
C LYS A 68 8.65 -5.60 -7.22
N SER A 69 8.67 -4.28 -7.22
CA SER A 69 9.76 -3.46 -7.74
C SER A 69 10.47 -2.72 -6.63
N PRO A 70 11.81 -2.69 -6.60
CA PRO A 70 12.57 -1.91 -5.63
C PRO A 70 12.19 -0.43 -5.69
N THR A 71 12.03 0.21 -4.54
CA THR A 71 11.64 1.62 -4.45
C THR A 71 12.11 2.21 -3.12
N GLY A 72 13.07 3.14 -3.16
CA GLY A 72 13.63 3.78 -1.96
C GLY A 72 14.12 2.74 -0.95
N ASP A 73 13.66 2.85 0.30
CA ASP A 73 14.03 1.95 1.40
C ASP A 73 13.37 0.55 1.34
N PHE A 74 12.67 0.26 0.25
CA PHE A 74 11.95 -1.01 0.03
C PHE A 74 12.61 -1.81 -1.11
N PRO A 75 13.70 -2.55 -0.86
CA PRO A 75 14.47 -3.22 -1.91
C PRO A 75 13.71 -4.34 -2.62
N TYR A 76 12.63 -4.85 -2.02
CA TYR A 76 11.83 -5.96 -2.56
C TYR A 76 10.41 -5.55 -2.96
N GLY A 77 10.17 -4.23 -3.08
CA GLY A 77 8.87 -3.66 -3.43
C GLY A 77 8.07 -3.21 -2.23
N ILE A 78 7.05 -2.41 -2.50
CA ILE A 78 6.16 -1.82 -1.51
C ILE A 78 4.82 -2.55 -1.46
N VAL A 79 4.25 -2.61 -0.25
CA VAL A 79 2.90 -3.13 0.00
C VAL A 79 2.05 -1.99 0.52
N LYS A 80 0.92 -1.70 -0.15
CA LYS A 80 0.02 -0.60 0.20
C LYS A 80 -1.44 -1.03 0.13
N ARG A 81 -2.27 -0.46 1.01
CA ARG A 81 -3.72 -0.56 0.92
C ARG A 81 -4.26 0.53 0.01
N SER A 82 -5.20 0.20 -0.86
CA SER A 82 -5.93 1.18 -1.66
C SER A 82 -6.91 1.97 -0.81
N CYS A 83 -6.77 3.30 -0.84
CA CYS A 83 -7.70 4.24 -0.21
C CYS A 83 -8.58 4.96 -1.26
N ILE A 84 -8.47 4.60 -2.55
CA ILE A 84 -9.27 5.19 -3.62
C ILE A 84 -10.66 4.54 -3.60
N LYS A 85 -11.71 5.35 -3.48
CA LYS A 85 -13.10 4.86 -3.41
C LYS A 85 -13.60 4.26 -4.74
N LYS A 86 -13.07 4.74 -5.88
CA LYS A 86 -13.38 4.22 -7.21
C LYS A 86 -12.51 3.02 -7.55
N SER A 87 -13.00 2.09 -8.38
CA SER A 87 -12.15 1.07 -8.98
C SER A 87 -11.13 1.71 -9.90
N VAL A 88 -9.90 1.21 -9.84
CA VAL A 88 -8.78 1.66 -10.68
C VAL A 88 -8.01 0.45 -11.21
N ALA A 89 -7.11 0.66 -12.15
CA ALA A 89 -6.26 -0.39 -12.69
C ALA A 89 -4.80 -0.15 -12.33
N VAL A 90 -4.05 -1.23 -12.10
CA VAL A 90 -2.60 -1.19 -11.87
C VAL A 90 -1.88 -2.18 -12.77
N SER A 91 -0.57 -2.03 -12.90
CA SER A 91 0.28 -2.94 -13.69
C SER A 91 -0.06 -4.42 -13.46
N PRO A 92 -0.08 -5.25 -14.51
CA PRO A 92 -0.28 -6.70 -14.38
C PRO A 92 0.85 -7.38 -13.59
N LEU A 93 1.99 -6.71 -13.43
CA LEU A 93 3.11 -7.21 -12.62
C LEU A 93 2.85 -7.13 -11.12
N TYR A 94 1.89 -6.32 -10.68
CA TYR A 94 1.57 -6.15 -9.26
C TYR A 94 0.66 -7.27 -8.76
N GLY A 95 0.89 -7.71 -7.53
CA GLY A 95 -0.08 -8.54 -6.82
C GLY A 95 -1.19 -7.66 -6.24
N VAL A 96 -2.44 -8.08 -6.38
CA VAL A 96 -3.61 -7.40 -5.79
C VAL A 96 -4.36 -8.41 -4.95
N TYR A 97 -4.64 -8.06 -3.69
CA TYR A 97 -5.25 -8.98 -2.74
C TYR A 97 -6.40 -8.31 -1.99
N LYS A 98 -7.52 -9.00 -1.91
CA LYS A 98 -8.68 -8.60 -1.10
C LYS A 98 -8.48 -9.13 0.32
N PRO A 99 -8.45 -8.29 1.37
CA PRO A 99 -8.45 -8.76 2.74
C PRO A 99 -9.83 -9.32 3.13
N ILE A 100 -9.85 -10.28 4.07
CA ILE A 100 -11.09 -10.87 4.58
C ILE A 100 -11.98 -9.85 5.29
N CYS A 101 -11.39 -8.82 5.90
CA CYS A 101 -12.09 -7.67 6.48
C CYS A 101 -11.23 -6.42 6.43
N ASP A 102 -11.86 -5.24 6.56
CA ASP A 102 -11.19 -3.96 6.44
C ASP A 102 -10.14 -3.74 7.53
N SER A 103 -10.43 -4.16 8.76
CA SER A 103 -9.50 -4.03 9.90
C SER A 103 -8.17 -4.73 9.65
N ILE A 104 -8.19 -5.93 9.07
CA ILE A 104 -6.97 -6.65 8.67
C ILE A 104 -6.24 -5.89 7.56
N GLY A 105 -6.95 -5.39 6.56
CA GLY A 105 -6.36 -4.57 5.49
C GLY A 105 -5.64 -3.33 6.03
N VAL A 106 -6.21 -2.66 7.02
CA VAL A 106 -5.62 -1.51 7.69
C VAL A 106 -4.37 -1.91 8.48
N ILE A 107 -4.44 -2.97 9.28
CA ILE A 107 -3.28 -3.46 10.07
C ILE A 107 -2.12 -3.83 9.13
N LEU A 108 -2.40 -4.54 8.03
CA LEU A 108 -1.40 -4.90 7.02
C LEU A 108 -0.75 -3.66 6.40
N HIS A 109 -1.57 -2.64 6.08
CA HIS A 109 -1.05 -1.39 5.54
C HIS A 109 -0.01 -0.75 6.46
N PHE A 110 -0.33 -0.57 7.74
CA PHE A 110 0.58 0.03 8.71
C PHE A 110 1.79 -0.86 9.02
N TYR A 111 1.61 -2.18 9.05
CA TYR A 111 2.71 -3.13 9.21
C TYR A 111 3.75 -2.96 8.10
N PHE A 112 3.32 -2.94 6.85
CA PHE A 112 4.19 -2.83 5.69
C PHE A 112 4.66 -1.39 5.37
N MET A 113 4.15 -0.38 6.06
CA MET A 113 4.70 0.98 5.99
C MET A 113 6.11 1.07 6.60
N GLN A 114 6.47 0.15 7.49
CA GLN A 114 7.80 0.08 8.08
C GLN A 114 8.75 -0.70 7.15
N PRO A 115 9.85 -0.07 6.66
CA PRO A 115 10.79 -0.73 5.76
C PRO A 115 11.36 -2.04 6.33
N SER A 116 11.69 -2.06 7.64
CA SER A 116 12.19 -3.25 8.32
C SER A 116 11.18 -4.41 8.33
N ASN A 117 9.89 -4.12 8.55
CA ASN A 117 8.85 -5.14 8.51
C ASN A 117 8.66 -5.70 7.10
N ALA A 118 8.61 -4.81 6.10
CA ALA A 118 8.53 -5.20 4.70
C ALA A 118 9.73 -6.06 4.29
N PHE A 119 10.94 -5.64 4.66
CA PHE A 119 12.17 -6.41 4.43
C PHE A 119 12.10 -7.79 5.07
N ASN A 120 11.82 -7.87 6.37
CA ASN A 120 11.78 -9.13 7.12
C ASN A 120 10.71 -10.09 6.58
N TYR A 121 9.60 -9.57 6.05
CA TYR A 121 8.56 -10.36 5.44
C TYR A 121 8.95 -10.87 4.05
N LEU A 122 9.49 -10.00 3.18
CA LEU A 122 9.73 -10.29 1.77
C LEU A 122 11.04 -11.02 1.52
N HIS A 123 12.11 -10.71 2.27
CA HIS A 123 13.45 -11.29 2.06
C HIS A 123 13.47 -12.84 2.04
N PRO A 124 12.79 -13.56 2.95
CA PRO A 124 12.78 -15.04 2.92
C PRO A 124 12.04 -15.63 1.71
N LEU A 125 11.23 -14.82 1.02
CA LEU A 125 10.41 -15.26 -0.12
C LEU A 125 11.14 -15.16 -1.47
N ILE A 126 12.32 -14.53 -1.48
CA ILE A 126 13.07 -14.25 -2.71
C ILE A 126 13.51 -15.56 -3.36
N GLN A 127 13.23 -15.69 -4.65
CA GLN A 127 13.86 -16.65 -5.52
C GLN A 127 14.93 -15.94 -6.35
N LYS A 128 16.15 -16.43 -6.29
CA LYS A 128 17.20 -16.01 -7.22
C LYS A 128 16.85 -16.59 -8.60
N GLY A 129 16.33 -15.72 -9.47
CA GLY A 129 16.13 -16.06 -10.88
C GLY A 129 17.43 -15.98 -11.70
N ALA A 130 17.39 -16.43 -12.95
CA ALA A 130 18.46 -16.17 -13.89
C ALA A 130 18.74 -14.66 -13.95
N LYS A 131 20.00 -14.26 -13.93
CA LYS A 131 20.48 -12.86 -13.89
C LYS A 131 20.21 -12.09 -12.58
N ASN A 132 20.15 -12.76 -11.42
CA ASN A 132 19.93 -12.12 -10.11
C ASN A 132 18.59 -11.32 -10.01
N THR A 133 17.62 -11.59 -10.84
CA THR A 133 16.31 -10.95 -10.74
C THR A 133 15.57 -11.44 -9.49
N ILE A 134 15.13 -10.49 -8.69
CA ILE A 134 14.32 -10.77 -7.50
C ILE A 134 12.90 -11.06 -7.99
N ASN A 135 12.44 -12.29 -7.78
CA ASN A 135 11.07 -12.67 -8.12
C ASN A 135 10.36 -13.23 -6.87
N ILE A 136 9.26 -12.59 -6.50
CA ILE A 136 8.32 -13.09 -5.49
C ILE A 136 6.96 -13.25 -6.18
N THR A 137 6.54 -14.50 -6.41
CA THR A 137 5.24 -14.79 -7.00
C THR A 137 4.09 -14.41 -6.06
N ASN A 138 2.87 -14.21 -6.59
CA ASN A 138 1.70 -13.91 -5.77
C ASN A 138 1.42 -14.99 -4.74
N GLU A 139 1.55 -16.26 -5.14
CA GLU A 139 1.40 -17.41 -4.24
C GLU A 139 2.41 -17.38 -3.09
N ARG A 140 3.69 -17.11 -3.39
CA ARG A 140 4.73 -17.03 -2.35
C ARG A 140 4.52 -15.87 -1.40
N PHE A 141 4.08 -14.72 -1.92
CA PHE A 141 3.72 -13.58 -1.07
C PHE A 141 2.70 -13.97 -0.01
N LEU A 142 1.74 -14.82 -0.33
CA LEU A 142 0.70 -15.26 0.60
C LEU A 142 1.17 -16.32 1.62
N LYS A 143 2.25 -17.06 1.35
CA LYS A 143 2.72 -18.18 2.19
C LYS A 143 3.48 -17.78 3.45
N ASN A 144 3.97 -16.54 3.55
CA ASN A 144 4.65 -16.09 4.76
C ASN A 144 3.65 -15.57 5.80
N SER A 145 4.10 -15.44 7.04
CA SER A 145 3.25 -15.13 8.18
C SER A 145 3.70 -13.89 8.91
N ILE A 146 2.73 -13.16 9.44
CA ILE A 146 2.95 -12.02 10.35
C ILE A 146 2.13 -12.21 11.63
N PRO A 147 2.50 -11.53 12.74
CA PRO A 147 1.66 -11.50 13.93
C PRO A 147 0.40 -10.68 13.65
N LEU A 148 -0.77 -11.26 13.91
CA LEU A 148 -2.07 -10.60 13.84
C LEU A 148 -2.89 -10.86 15.10
N PRO A 149 -3.80 -9.93 15.50
CA PRO A 149 -4.74 -10.17 16.59
C PRO A 149 -5.60 -11.40 16.32
N LYS A 150 -5.85 -12.19 17.35
CA LYS A 150 -6.78 -13.34 17.27
C LYS A 150 -8.24 -12.92 17.30
N ALA A 151 -8.53 -11.92 18.15
CA ALA A 151 -9.90 -11.46 18.36
C ALA A 151 -10.24 -10.37 17.33
N GLU A 152 -11.39 -10.50 16.68
CA GLU A 152 -11.88 -9.54 15.70
C GLU A 152 -12.07 -8.15 16.31
N ASN A 153 -12.64 -8.05 17.51
CA ASN A 153 -12.82 -6.79 18.21
C ASN A 153 -11.50 -6.07 18.50
N GLU A 154 -10.43 -6.82 18.79
CA GLU A 154 -9.09 -6.26 18.98
C GLU A 154 -8.54 -5.72 17.63
N ALA A 155 -8.72 -6.45 16.54
CA ALA A 155 -8.32 -6.01 15.21
C ALA A 155 -9.05 -4.73 14.79
N ILE A 156 -10.36 -4.64 15.04
CA ILE A 156 -11.17 -3.45 14.77
C ILE A 156 -10.69 -2.26 15.60
N TYR A 157 -10.45 -2.46 16.89
CA TYR A 157 -9.96 -1.41 17.78
C TYR A 157 -8.62 -0.85 17.34
N ILE A 158 -7.67 -1.74 17.02
CA ILE A 158 -6.34 -1.37 16.52
C ILE A 158 -6.45 -0.60 15.20
N ALA A 159 -7.22 -1.12 14.25
CA ALA A 159 -7.40 -0.48 12.95
C ALA A 159 -7.98 0.94 13.08
N ASN A 160 -9.02 1.11 13.89
CA ASN A 160 -9.66 2.42 14.14
C ASN A 160 -8.68 3.39 14.82
N THR A 161 -7.88 2.92 15.77
CA THR A 161 -6.87 3.72 16.44
C THR A 161 -5.81 4.19 15.45
N LEU A 162 -5.27 3.29 14.62
CA LEU A 162 -4.27 3.62 13.61
C LEU A 162 -4.81 4.63 12.58
N ILE A 163 -6.04 4.44 12.09
CA ILE A 163 -6.70 5.39 11.17
C ILE A 163 -6.86 6.75 11.84
N SER A 164 -7.27 6.79 13.10
CA SER A 164 -7.49 8.04 13.84
C SER A 164 -6.18 8.82 14.02
N ILE A 165 -5.10 8.12 14.38
CA ILE A 165 -3.76 8.72 14.48
C ILE A 165 -3.31 9.26 13.12
N GLN A 166 -3.46 8.46 12.05
CA GLN A 166 -3.07 8.90 10.70
C GLN A 166 -3.85 10.13 10.25
N LYS A 167 -5.16 10.16 10.47
CA LYS A 167 -5.98 11.36 10.17
C LYS A 167 -5.50 12.60 10.91
N LYS A 168 -5.13 12.46 12.18
CA LYS A 168 -4.58 13.57 12.95
C LYS A 168 -3.25 14.05 12.37
N ILE A 169 -2.34 13.15 12.07
CA ILE A 169 -1.05 13.46 11.42
C ILE A 169 -1.26 14.21 10.09
N ASP A 170 -2.19 13.74 9.25
CA ASP A 170 -2.47 14.35 7.96
C ASP A 170 -3.08 15.75 8.10
N MET A 171 -3.94 15.95 9.11
CA MET A 171 -4.51 17.26 9.44
C MET A 171 -3.44 18.25 9.91
N GLU A 172 -2.55 17.84 10.82
CA GLU A 172 -1.45 18.66 11.32
C GLU A 172 -0.48 19.04 10.18
N LYS A 173 -0.15 18.10 9.30
CA LYS A 173 0.69 18.39 8.11
C LYS A 173 0.02 19.38 7.17
N LYS A 174 -1.30 19.32 6.99
CA LYS A 174 -2.05 20.26 6.17
C LYS A 174 -2.01 21.67 6.79
N MET A 175 -2.20 21.74 8.11
CA MET A 175 -2.16 23.00 8.85
C MET A 175 -0.76 23.65 8.80
N LEU A 176 0.29 22.85 9.01
CA LEU A 176 1.67 23.32 8.87
C LEU A 176 1.93 23.93 7.48
N ARG A 177 1.53 23.25 6.42
CA ARG A 177 1.67 23.79 5.04
C ARG A 177 0.90 25.09 4.83
N SER A 178 -0.24 25.27 5.49
CA SER A 178 -1.01 26.51 5.44
C SER A 178 -0.24 27.66 6.11
N TYR A 179 0.31 27.42 7.29
CA TYR A 179 1.13 28.41 8.01
C TYR A 179 2.42 28.75 7.26
N GLU A 180 3.06 27.77 6.64
CA GLU A 180 4.25 28.01 5.80
C GLU A 180 3.92 28.95 4.63
N LYS A 181 2.77 28.75 3.96
CA LYS A 181 2.31 29.61 2.86
C LYS A 181 1.98 31.02 3.37
N GLU A 182 1.29 31.14 4.51
CA GLU A 182 0.95 32.43 5.12
C GLU A 182 2.22 33.19 5.51
N LYS A 183 3.18 32.51 6.14
CA LYS A 183 4.50 33.09 6.45
C LYS A 183 5.19 33.60 5.19
N GLN A 184 5.24 32.83 4.11
CA GLN A 184 5.85 33.25 2.85
C GLN A 184 5.14 34.47 2.25
N TYR A 185 3.81 34.51 2.30
CA TYR A 185 3.02 35.65 1.86
C TYR A 185 3.35 36.93 2.65
N LEU A 186 3.37 36.83 3.97
CA LEU A 186 3.70 37.99 4.83
C LEU A 186 5.12 38.51 4.58
N LEU A 187 6.12 37.58 4.51
CA LEU A 187 7.50 37.97 4.19
C LEU A 187 7.59 38.69 2.83
N SER A 188 6.87 38.22 1.82
CA SER A 188 6.84 38.84 0.49
C SER A 188 6.21 40.24 0.49
N LYS A 189 5.38 40.56 1.50
CA LYS A 189 4.74 41.88 1.65
C LYS A 189 5.51 42.87 2.54
N MET A 190 6.33 42.36 3.46
CA MET A 190 7.09 43.16 4.41
C MET A 190 8.40 43.71 3.83
N PHE A 191 8.92 43.08 2.78
CA PHE A 191 10.24 43.41 2.21
C PHE A 191 10.16 43.85 0.74
N ILE A 192 9.07 44.52 0.36
CA ILE A 192 8.94 45.20 -0.93
C ILE A 192 9.38 46.65 -0.78
#